data_df904f1338ca2b1c9a012cc31fe3a42c
#
_entry.id   df904f1338ca2b1c9a012cc31fe3a42c
#
_cell.length_a   1.000
_cell.length_b   1.000
_cell.length_c   1.000
_cell.angle_alpha   90.00
_cell.angle_beta   90.00
_cell.angle_gamma   90.00
#
_symmetry.space_group_name_H-M   'P 1'
#
loop_
_entity.id
_entity.type
_entity.pdbx_description
1 polymer ?
#
loop_
_entity_poly.entity_id
_entity_poly.type
_entity_poly.pdbx_seq_one_letter_code
_entity_poly.pdbx_strand_id
1 'polypeptide(L)'
;MNKITRSLIIFNIFCVVCAQQSKALKPGSERSEGKGPFKRMVIRGGTLINGDGSPPIGPVDIVIENNRINRVQSVGYPGVPINENRRPKKGDFEIDASGHYILPGFVDLHAHAGSPQKAPDTDYVYKLWLAHGVTTVRGVGLANLEFSLSEKNRSKLNTITAPRIWAYQRPGQGKDWRGGRVQDPQAARKWVRYA
;
A
#
# COMPACT_ATOMS: atom_id res chain seq x y z
N MET A 1 71.29 20.28 40.99
CA MET A 1 70.95 19.27 39.96
C MET A 1 69.48 19.00 40.03
N ASN A 2 68.66 19.68 39.21
CA ASN A 2 67.20 19.57 39.23
C ASN A 2 66.75 18.60 38.10
N LYS A 3 66.11 17.50 38.53
CA LYS A 3 65.47 16.56 37.62
C LYS A 3 64.10 17.11 37.20
N ILE A 4 63.92 17.50 35.98
CA ILE A 4 62.66 17.90 35.38
C ILE A 4 61.93 16.61 34.98
N THR A 5 60.88 16.29 35.77
CA THR A 5 59.96 15.19 35.44
C THR A 5 58.98 15.69 34.35
N ARG A 6 59.10 15.17 33.13
CA ARG A 6 58.14 15.44 32.07
C ARG A 6 56.91 14.52 32.29
N SER A 7 55.80 15.09 32.77
CA SER A 7 54.49 14.41 32.75
C SER A 7 53.95 14.41 31.31
N LEU A 8 53.84 13.21 30.77
CA LEU A 8 53.17 12.99 29.46
C LEU A 8 51.65 12.91 29.75
N ILE A 9 50.94 13.96 29.42
CA ILE A 9 49.46 13.93 29.46
C ILE A 9 49.03 13.27 28.18
N ILE A 10 48.59 12.01 28.27
CA ILE A 10 47.93 11.29 27.15
C ILE A 10 46.50 11.77 27.12
N PHE A 11 46.19 12.62 26.15
CA PHE A 11 44.81 13.02 25.86
C PHE A 11 44.13 11.87 25.10
N ASN A 12 43.37 11.05 25.81
CA ASN A 12 42.49 10.07 25.16
C ASN A 12 41.30 10.81 24.53
N ILE A 13 41.43 11.09 23.23
CA ILE A 13 40.28 11.53 22.42
C ILE A 13 39.41 10.30 22.22
N PHE A 14 38.40 10.16 23.08
CA PHE A 14 37.28 9.23 22.82
C PHE A 14 36.51 9.79 21.65
N CYS A 15 36.85 9.33 20.44
CA CYS A 15 36.03 9.57 19.25
C CYS A 15 34.76 8.71 19.41
N VAL A 16 33.71 9.31 20.02
CA VAL A 16 32.38 8.72 19.98
C VAL A 16 31.91 8.81 18.54
N VAL A 17 32.20 7.78 17.76
CA VAL A 17 31.56 7.56 16.50
C VAL A 17 30.10 7.24 16.83
N CYS A 18 29.23 8.26 16.83
CA CYS A 18 27.80 8.06 16.73
C CYS A 18 27.54 7.35 15.42
N ALA A 19 27.56 6.02 15.46
CA ALA A 19 27.02 5.21 14.39
C ALA A 19 25.54 5.56 14.30
N GLN A 20 25.18 6.49 13.41
CA GLN A 20 23.81 6.67 12.97
C GLN A 20 23.40 5.34 12.33
N GLN A 21 22.84 4.45 13.16
CA GLN A 21 22.12 3.30 12.63
C GLN A 21 21.05 3.85 11.69
N SER A 22 21.24 3.67 10.40
CA SER A 22 20.20 3.98 9.44
C SER A 22 19.00 3.11 9.84
N LYS A 23 17.98 3.75 10.39
CA LYS A 23 16.76 3.04 10.78
C LYS A 23 16.20 2.39 9.51
N ALA A 24 16.23 1.06 9.46
CA ALA A 24 15.57 0.33 8.39
C ALA A 24 14.07 0.64 8.42
N LEU A 25 13.40 0.53 7.28
CA LEU A 25 11.94 0.57 7.25
C LEU A 25 11.39 -0.59 8.07
N LYS A 26 10.42 -0.30 8.93
CA LYS A 26 9.70 -1.33 9.69
C LYS A 26 8.62 -1.93 8.80
N PRO A 27 8.50 -3.26 8.72
CA PRO A 27 7.38 -3.90 8.07
C PRO A 27 6.04 -3.47 8.67
N GLY A 28 4.96 -3.50 7.87
CA GLY A 28 3.62 -3.25 8.39
C GLY A 28 3.29 -4.18 9.55
N SER A 29 2.59 -3.68 10.55
CA SER A 29 2.16 -4.48 11.70
C SER A 29 1.19 -5.58 11.29
N GLU A 30 1.15 -6.68 12.03
CA GLU A 30 0.08 -7.69 11.84
C GLU A 30 -1.28 -7.03 12.05
N ARG A 31 -2.23 -7.41 11.21
CA ARG A 31 -3.57 -6.84 11.23
C ARG A 31 -4.31 -7.22 12.51
N SER A 32 -4.61 -6.23 13.32
CA SER A 32 -5.39 -6.36 14.56
C SER A 32 -6.72 -5.61 14.51
N GLU A 33 -7.01 -4.93 13.39
CA GLU A 33 -8.14 -4.01 13.25
C GLU A 33 -8.90 -4.23 11.93
N GLY A 34 -10.09 -3.64 11.85
CA GLY A 34 -10.99 -3.81 10.71
C GLY A 34 -11.80 -5.10 10.78
N LYS A 35 -12.77 -5.23 9.89
CA LYS A 35 -13.66 -6.39 9.78
C LYS A 35 -13.33 -7.20 8.52
N GLY A 36 -13.76 -8.46 8.50
CA GLY A 36 -13.57 -9.35 7.37
C GLY A 36 -12.29 -10.20 7.45
N PRO A 37 -11.91 -10.92 6.38
CA PRO A 37 -12.59 -10.92 5.07
C PRO A 37 -14.00 -11.52 5.13
N PHE A 38 -14.89 -11.06 4.25
CA PHE A 38 -16.26 -11.56 4.11
C PHE A 38 -16.40 -12.40 2.84
N LYS A 39 -17.20 -13.47 2.87
CA LYS A 39 -17.56 -14.22 1.67
C LYS A 39 -18.45 -13.40 0.75
N ARG A 40 -19.41 -12.68 1.36
CA ARG A 40 -20.32 -11.81 0.65
C ARG A 40 -20.53 -10.50 1.42
N MET A 41 -20.28 -9.39 0.76
CA MET A 41 -20.57 -8.05 1.29
C MET A 41 -21.50 -7.32 0.32
N VAL A 42 -22.39 -6.50 0.85
CA VAL A 42 -23.29 -5.66 0.04
C VAL A 42 -23.17 -4.21 0.50
N ILE A 43 -22.91 -3.32 -0.45
CA ILE A 43 -22.99 -1.86 -0.23
C ILE A 43 -24.37 -1.43 -0.73
N ARG A 44 -25.16 -0.76 0.12
CA ARG A 44 -26.58 -0.50 -0.06
C ARG A 44 -26.89 0.95 -0.42
N GLY A 45 -27.62 1.16 -1.51
CA GLY A 45 -28.36 2.40 -1.77
C GLY A 45 -27.52 3.64 -2.12
N GLY A 46 -26.27 3.46 -2.46
CA GLY A 46 -25.39 4.59 -2.79
C GLY A 46 -25.52 5.08 -4.24
N THR A 47 -24.92 6.23 -4.52
CA THR A 47 -24.75 6.76 -5.87
C THR A 47 -23.36 6.39 -6.40
N LEU A 48 -23.29 5.56 -7.44
CA LEU A 48 -22.04 5.11 -8.03
C LEU A 48 -21.51 6.12 -9.05
N ILE A 49 -20.26 6.53 -8.87
CA ILE A 49 -19.43 7.21 -9.86
C ILE A 49 -18.38 6.21 -10.33
N ASN A 50 -18.57 5.64 -11.51
CA ASN A 50 -17.79 4.48 -11.96
C ASN A 50 -16.34 4.79 -12.35
N GLY A 51 -16.01 6.06 -12.60
CA GLY A 51 -14.64 6.49 -12.95
C GLY A 51 -14.27 6.31 -14.43
N ASP A 52 -15.22 5.92 -15.29
CA ASP A 52 -15.06 5.74 -16.74
C ASP A 52 -15.57 6.93 -17.57
N GLY A 53 -15.96 8.01 -16.90
CA GLY A 53 -16.55 9.21 -17.54
C GLY A 53 -18.07 9.13 -17.75
N SER A 54 -18.71 8.00 -17.41
CA SER A 54 -20.17 7.90 -17.46
C SER A 54 -20.83 8.76 -16.36
N PRO A 55 -22.08 9.21 -16.56
CA PRO A 55 -22.84 9.90 -15.50
C PRO A 55 -22.99 9.04 -14.24
N PRO A 56 -23.08 9.65 -13.05
CA PRO A 56 -23.39 8.95 -11.82
C PRO A 56 -24.72 8.19 -11.93
N ILE A 57 -24.79 6.99 -11.39
CA ILE A 57 -25.99 6.15 -11.34
C ILE A 57 -26.35 5.82 -9.89
N GLY A 58 -27.62 5.91 -9.53
CA GLY A 58 -28.07 5.58 -8.18
C GLY A 58 -29.60 5.71 -8.05
N PRO A 59 -30.17 5.18 -6.94
CA PRO A 59 -29.48 4.34 -5.93
C PRO A 59 -29.11 2.96 -6.48
N VAL A 60 -27.92 2.48 -6.14
CA VAL A 60 -27.44 1.14 -6.49
C VAL A 60 -27.07 0.32 -5.26
N ASP A 61 -27.25 -0.99 -5.35
CA ASP A 61 -26.64 -1.95 -4.44
C ASP A 61 -25.47 -2.65 -5.16
N ILE A 62 -24.31 -2.73 -4.49
CA ILE A 62 -23.12 -3.39 -5.01
C ILE A 62 -22.85 -4.66 -4.22
N VAL A 63 -22.86 -5.79 -4.92
CA VAL A 63 -22.57 -7.10 -4.33
C VAL A 63 -21.11 -7.44 -4.59
N ILE A 64 -20.40 -7.72 -3.50
CA ILE A 64 -19.00 -8.15 -3.52
C ILE A 64 -18.94 -9.57 -2.99
N GLU A 65 -18.38 -10.49 -3.76
CA GLU A 65 -18.14 -11.87 -3.36
C GLU A 65 -16.65 -12.14 -3.29
N ASN A 66 -16.19 -12.55 -2.13
CA ASN A 66 -14.79 -12.65 -1.76
C ASN A 66 -14.09 -11.28 -1.96
N ASN A 67 -13.29 -11.12 -3.02
CA ASN A 67 -12.60 -9.87 -3.35
C ASN A 67 -12.96 -9.32 -4.74
N ARG A 68 -14.15 -9.68 -5.26
CA ARG A 68 -14.61 -9.28 -6.59
C ARG A 68 -15.98 -8.63 -6.51
N ILE A 69 -16.16 -7.52 -7.25
CA ILE A 69 -17.49 -6.98 -7.51
C ILE A 69 -18.21 -7.98 -8.43
N ASN A 70 -19.23 -8.62 -7.88
CA ASN A 70 -20.04 -9.58 -8.60
C ASN A 70 -21.17 -8.90 -9.38
N ARG A 71 -21.82 -7.90 -8.76
CA ARG A 71 -22.97 -7.22 -9.35
C ARG A 71 -23.06 -5.78 -8.89
N VAL A 72 -23.42 -4.89 -9.79
CA VAL A 72 -23.95 -3.56 -9.53
C VAL A 72 -25.39 -3.55 -9.98
N GLN A 73 -26.31 -3.28 -9.09
CA GLN A 73 -27.75 -3.37 -9.36
C GLN A 73 -28.46 -2.07 -9.02
N SER A 74 -29.13 -1.47 -10.00
CA SER A 74 -30.05 -0.35 -9.74
C SER A 74 -31.26 -0.83 -8.94
N VAL A 75 -31.53 -0.17 -7.84
CA VAL A 75 -32.63 -0.51 -6.91
C VAL A 75 -33.73 0.55 -6.89
N GLY A 76 -33.56 1.62 -7.66
CA GLY A 76 -34.52 2.71 -7.75
C GLY A 76 -34.06 3.79 -8.70
N TYR A 77 -34.67 4.97 -8.54
CA TYR A 77 -34.33 6.20 -9.26
C TYR A 77 -34.08 7.33 -8.25
N PRO A 78 -33.27 8.34 -8.56
CA PRO A 78 -33.08 9.50 -7.70
C PRO A 78 -34.43 10.15 -7.34
N GLY A 79 -34.63 10.45 -6.03
CA GLY A 79 -35.85 11.07 -5.54
C GLY A 79 -37.08 10.16 -5.40
N VAL A 80 -36.94 8.88 -5.73
CA VAL A 80 -38.03 7.88 -5.61
C VAL A 80 -37.65 6.84 -4.54
N PRO A 81 -38.60 6.37 -3.71
CA PRO A 81 -38.33 5.30 -2.75
C PRO A 81 -37.72 4.07 -3.41
N ILE A 82 -36.76 3.47 -2.71
CA ILE A 82 -36.07 2.25 -3.19
C ILE A 82 -37.07 1.10 -3.31
N ASN A 83 -37.02 0.36 -4.41
CA ASN A 83 -37.81 -0.83 -4.61
C ASN A 83 -37.11 -2.02 -3.93
N GLU A 84 -37.62 -2.42 -2.77
CA GLU A 84 -37.06 -3.51 -1.94
C GLU A 84 -37.03 -4.85 -2.72
N ASN A 85 -37.96 -5.10 -3.62
CA ASN A 85 -37.99 -6.32 -4.44
C ASN A 85 -36.83 -6.40 -5.46
N ARG A 86 -36.18 -5.27 -5.73
CA ARG A 86 -35.00 -5.21 -6.59
C ARG A 86 -33.69 -5.43 -5.86
N ARG A 87 -33.72 -5.39 -4.52
CA ARG A 87 -32.49 -5.54 -3.76
C ARG A 87 -31.93 -6.96 -3.83
N PRO A 88 -30.61 -7.11 -3.98
CA PRO A 88 -29.96 -8.40 -3.83
C PRO A 88 -30.11 -8.94 -2.42
N LYS A 89 -30.03 -10.27 -2.27
CA LYS A 89 -30.04 -10.93 -0.94
C LYS A 89 -28.95 -10.35 -0.04
N LYS A 90 -29.16 -10.44 1.27
CA LYS A 90 -28.21 -10.00 2.29
C LYS A 90 -26.84 -10.65 2.13
N GLY A 91 -25.80 -9.91 2.54
CA GLY A 91 -24.45 -10.41 2.70
C GLY A 91 -24.13 -10.76 4.15
N ASP A 92 -22.94 -11.31 4.37
CA ASP A 92 -22.40 -11.53 5.72
C ASP A 92 -22.11 -10.18 6.40
N PHE A 93 -21.88 -9.16 5.59
CA PHE A 93 -21.69 -7.79 6.03
C PHE A 93 -22.34 -6.82 5.04
N GLU A 94 -22.96 -5.77 5.57
CA GLU A 94 -23.62 -4.74 4.77
C GLU A 94 -23.13 -3.36 5.18
N ILE A 95 -22.99 -2.47 4.20
CA ILE A 95 -22.66 -1.07 4.39
C ILE A 95 -23.84 -0.26 3.85
N ASP A 96 -24.47 0.54 4.69
CA ASP A 96 -25.44 1.52 4.24
C ASP A 96 -24.69 2.72 3.64
N ALA A 97 -24.87 2.91 2.34
CA ALA A 97 -24.32 4.02 1.57
C ALA A 97 -25.39 5.01 1.11
N SER A 98 -26.59 4.96 1.72
CA SER A 98 -27.67 5.89 1.41
C SER A 98 -27.21 7.32 1.59
N GLY A 99 -27.43 8.15 0.56
CA GLY A 99 -26.96 9.55 0.54
C GLY A 99 -25.47 9.74 0.32
N HIS A 100 -24.70 8.66 0.08
CA HIS A 100 -23.25 8.72 -0.18
C HIS A 100 -22.92 8.40 -1.62
N TYR A 101 -21.77 8.92 -2.07
CA TYR A 101 -21.17 8.54 -3.34
C TYR A 101 -20.23 7.36 -3.15
N ILE A 102 -20.25 6.43 -4.09
CA ILE A 102 -19.36 5.26 -4.14
C ILE A 102 -18.46 5.44 -5.34
N LEU A 103 -17.16 5.41 -5.10
CA LEU A 103 -16.13 5.52 -6.15
C LEU A 103 -15.22 4.29 -6.10
N PRO A 104 -14.60 3.92 -7.24
CA PRO A 104 -13.44 3.03 -7.22
C PRO A 104 -12.33 3.63 -6.35
N GLY A 105 -11.63 2.79 -5.58
CA GLY A 105 -10.47 3.26 -4.84
C GLY A 105 -9.37 3.76 -5.78
N PHE A 106 -8.65 4.79 -5.37
CA PHE A 106 -7.58 5.38 -6.17
C PHE A 106 -6.40 4.41 -6.31
N VAL A 107 -5.74 4.51 -7.47
CA VAL A 107 -4.51 3.77 -7.79
C VAL A 107 -3.36 4.76 -7.88
N ASP A 108 -2.40 4.65 -6.95
CA ASP A 108 -1.17 5.43 -7.02
C ASP A 108 -0.09 4.63 -7.74
N LEU A 109 0.35 5.13 -8.90
CA LEU A 109 1.33 4.47 -9.75
C LEU A 109 2.78 4.77 -9.37
N HIS A 110 3.02 5.68 -8.41
CA HIS A 110 4.35 6.07 -7.96
C HIS A 110 4.38 6.36 -6.46
N ALA A 111 4.28 5.31 -5.65
CA ALA A 111 4.20 5.41 -4.20
C ALA A 111 5.49 4.98 -3.50
N HIS A 112 5.74 5.55 -2.33
CA HIS A 112 6.84 5.18 -1.43
C HIS A 112 6.28 4.85 -0.05
N ALA A 113 6.65 3.70 0.53
CA ALA A 113 6.18 3.28 1.86
C ALA A 113 6.83 4.05 3.03
N GLY A 114 7.47 5.16 2.72
CA GLY A 114 8.19 5.96 3.68
C GLY A 114 9.68 6.05 3.39
N SER A 115 10.44 6.47 4.37
CA SER A 115 11.90 6.49 4.31
C SER A 115 12.49 6.22 5.69
N PRO A 116 13.68 5.58 5.78
CA PRO A 116 14.32 5.30 7.05
C PRO A 116 14.52 6.53 7.95
N GLN A 117 14.71 7.70 7.35
CA GLN A 117 14.98 8.94 8.08
C GLN A 117 13.71 9.73 8.42
N LYS A 118 12.75 9.79 7.49
CA LYS A 118 11.58 10.68 7.59
C LYS A 118 10.32 9.97 8.08
N ALA A 119 10.08 8.77 7.61
CA ALA A 119 8.88 7.99 7.91
C ALA A 119 9.24 6.49 7.95
N PRO A 120 9.91 6.01 9.00
CA PRO A 120 10.38 4.62 9.08
C PRO A 120 9.25 3.62 9.34
N ASP A 121 8.07 4.08 9.69
CA ASP A 121 6.90 3.26 10.02
C ASP A 121 5.99 3.10 8.80
N THR A 122 6.08 1.96 8.14
CA THR A 122 5.27 1.67 6.96
C THR A 122 3.80 1.44 7.30
N ASP A 123 3.50 0.99 8.51
CA ASP A 123 2.11 0.82 8.97
C ASP A 123 1.35 2.14 8.95
N TYR A 124 1.98 3.20 9.46
CA TYR A 124 1.43 4.56 9.38
C TYR A 124 1.19 5.00 7.93
N VAL A 125 2.17 4.78 7.04
CA VAL A 125 2.06 5.18 5.63
C VAL A 125 0.96 4.42 4.92
N TYR A 126 0.82 3.10 5.17
CA TYR A 126 -0.23 2.27 4.58
C TYR A 126 -1.63 2.72 5.00
N LYS A 127 -1.81 2.99 6.28
CA LYS A 127 -3.08 3.50 6.82
C LYS A 127 -3.40 4.90 6.29
N LEU A 128 -2.39 5.75 6.14
CA LEU A 128 -2.55 7.08 5.57
C LEU A 128 -3.03 7.00 4.10
N TRP A 129 -2.47 6.13 3.28
CA TRP A 129 -2.97 5.90 1.92
C TRP A 129 -4.43 5.47 1.91
N LEU A 130 -4.78 4.46 2.72
CA LEU A 130 -6.17 3.98 2.82
C LEU A 130 -7.12 5.08 3.28
N ALA A 131 -6.72 5.90 4.26
CA ALA A 131 -7.52 7.03 4.75
C ALA A 131 -7.78 8.09 3.68
N HIS A 132 -6.91 8.19 2.66
CA HIS A 132 -7.09 9.07 1.50
C HIS A 132 -7.74 8.36 0.29
N GLY A 133 -8.27 7.15 0.48
CA GLY A 133 -8.94 6.40 -0.58
C GLY A 133 -8.01 5.72 -1.58
N VAL A 134 -6.70 5.70 -1.34
CA VAL A 134 -5.73 4.97 -2.17
C VAL A 134 -5.75 3.50 -1.77
N THR A 135 -6.34 2.66 -2.61
CA THR A 135 -6.54 1.23 -2.34
C THR A 135 -5.59 0.31 -3.10
N THR A 136 -4.83 0.87 -4.03
CA THR A 136 -3.82 0.14 -4.79
C THR A 136 -2.61 1.05 -5.00
N VAL A 137 -1.42 0.52 -4.77
CA VAL A 137 -0.17 1.24 -4.99
C VAL A 137 0.78 0.42 -5.84
N ARG A 138 1.46 1.09 -6.75
CA ARG A 138 2.63 0.56 -7.43
C ARG A 138 3.86 1.16 -6.76
N GLY A 139 4.47 0.38 -5.87
CA GLY A 139 5.58 0.87 -5.05
C GLY A 139 6.86 1.08 -5.85
N VAL A 140 7.30 2.32 -5.92
CA VAL A 140 8.64 2.68 -6.34
C VAL A 140 9.53 2.68 -5.11
N GLY A 141 10.31 1.60 -4.93
CA GLY A 141 11.27 1.55 -3.84
C GLY A 141 10.64 1.55 -2.45
N LEU A 142 9.80 0.55 -2.18
CA LEU A 142 9.47 0.18 -0.82
C LEU A 142 10.73 -0.39 -0.13
N ALA A 143 11.79 0.35 0.11
CA ALA A 143 13.10 -0.13 0.55
C ALA A 143 13.81 -0.98 -0.53
N ASN A 144 13.98 -2.28 -0.32
CA ASN A 144 14.55 -3.21 -1.30
C ASN A 144 13.48 -4.14 -1.90
N LEU A 145 13.84 -4.93 -2.89
CA LEU A 145 12.90 -5.86 -3.55
C LEU A 145 12.34 -6.89 -2.59
N GLU A 146 13.16 -7.45 -1.70
CA GLU A 146 12.76 -8.48 -0.76
C GLU A 146 11.68 -7.96 0.21
N PHE A 147 11.88 -6.77 0.77
CA PHE A 147 10.89 -6.07 1.58
C PHE A 147 9.60 -5.85 0.78
N SER A 148 9.71 -5.34 -0.46
CA SER A 148 8.56 -5.06 -1.31
C SER A 148 7.74 -6.30 -1.65
N LEU A 149 8.40 -7.44 -1.90
CA LEU A 149 7.74 -8.71 -2.16
C LEU A 149 7.08 -9.28 -0.91
N SER A 150 7.74 -9.15 0.25
CA SER A 150 7.16 -9.53 1.55
C SER A 150 5.87 -8.76 1.81
N GLU A 151 5.91 -7.43 1.75
CA GLU A 151 4.74 -6.58 2.02
C GLU A 151 3.62 -6.78 0.98
N LYS A 152 3.97 -6.98 -0.30
CA LYS A 152 3.00 -7.38 -1.34
C LYS A 152 2.26 -8.67 -0.96
N ASN A 153 2.99 -9.69 -0.52
CA ASN A 153 2.38 -10.97 -0.15
C ASN A 153 1.52 -10.83 1.11
N ARG A 154 1.99 -10.09 2.11
CA ARG A 154 1.27 -9.84 3.35
C ARG A 154 -0.02 -9.04 3.09
N SER A 155 0.04 -8.01 2.24
CA SER A 155 -1.15 -7.27 1.80
C SER A 155 -2.13 -8.18 1.05
N LYS A 156 -1.63 -9.02 0.12
CA LYS A 156 -2.46 -9.98 -0.63
C LYS A 156 -3.21 -10.97 0.28
N LEU A 157 -2.54 -11.40 1.35
CA LEU A 157 -3.10 -12.35 2.34
C LEU A 157 -3.94 -11.66 3.42
N ASN A 158 -4.08 -10.34 3.39
CA ASN A 158 -4.76 -9.54 4.43
C ASN A 158 -4.15 -9.70 5.83
N THR A 159 -2.87 -10.02 5.95
CA THR A 159 -2.18 -10.12 7.23
C THR A 159 -1.70 -8.76 7.74
N ILE A 160 -1.77 -7.72 6.92
CA ILE A 160 -1.50 -6.32 7.27
C ILE A 160 -2.63 -5.42 6.78
N THR A 161 -2.79 -4.25 7.41
CA THR A 161 -3.71 -3.20 6.94
C THR A 161 -3.00 -2.30 5.95
N ALA A 162 -3.10 -2.62 4.67
CA ALA A 162 -2.42 -1.91 3.59
C ALA A 162 -3.24 -1.90 2.29
N PRO A 163 -3.01 -0.93 1.38
CA PRO A 163 -3.48 -1.04 0.00
C PRO A 163 -2.94 -2.30 -0.66
N ARG A 164 -3.53 -2.69 -1.78
CA ARG A 164 -2.92 -3.71 -2.65
C ARG A 164 -1.58 -3.20 -3.18
N ILE A 165 -0.51 -3.91 -2.93
CA ILE A 165 0.85 -3.53 -3.29
C ILE A 165 1.29 -4.26 -4.54
N TRP A 166 1.75 -3.50 -5.56
CA TRP A 166 2.46 -4.00 -6.73
C TRP A 166 3.94 -3.63 -6.61
N ALA A 167 4.77 -4.62 -6.32
CA ALA A 167 6.21 -4.43 -6.28
C ALA A 167 6.77 -4.42 -7.70
N TYR A 168 7.82 -3.64 -7.92
CA TYR A 168 8.62 -3.70 -9.14
C TYR A 168 10.10 -3.47 -8.81
N GLN A 169 10.95 -3.87 -9.73
CA GLN A 169 12.38 -3.74 -9.59
C GLN A 169 12.92 -2.67 -10.56
N ARG A 170 13.84 -1.85 -10.09
CA ARG A 170 14.49 -0.87 -10.94
C ARG A 170 15.40 -1.55 -11.93
N PRO A 171 15.43 -1.10 -13.21
CA PRO A 171 16.37 -1.61 -14.20
C PRO A 171 17.82 -1.54 -13.72
N GLY A 172 18.59 -2.60 -13.95
CA GLY A 172 19.97 -2.69 -13.53
C GLY A 172 20.20 -2.97 -12.05
N GLN A 173 19.13 -3.32 -11.32
CA GLN A 173 19.21 -3.72 -9.92
C GLN A 173 18.69 -5.16 -9.73
N GLY A 174 19.06 -5.77 -8.62
CA GLY A 174 18.63 -7.11 -8.24
C GLY A 174 19.74 -7.84 -7.48
N LYS A 175 19.35 -8.77 -6.61
CA LYS A 175 20.29 -9.48 -5.71
C LYS A 175 21.42 -10.17 -6.46
N ASP A 176 21.10 -10.83 -7.56
CA ASP A 176 22.05 -11.62 -8.35
C ASP A 176 22.37 -10.98 -9.71
N TRP A 177 21.92 -9.75 -9.94
CA TRP A 177 22.21 -9.05 -11.16
C TRP A 177 23.68 -8.60 -11.21
N ARG A 178 24.41 -9.08 -12.22
CA ARG A 178 25.83 -8.78 -12.44
C ARG A 178 26.07 -7.97 -13.72
N GLY A 179 25.02 -7.59 -14.45
CA GLY A 179 25.09 -6.91 -15.74
C GLY A 179 25.32 -5.39 -15.67
N GLY A 180 25.46 -4.82 -14.46
CA GLY A 180 25.67 -3.37 -14.31
C GLY A 180 24.44 -2.54 -14.66
N ARG A 181 24.67 -1.28 -15.03
CA ARG A 181 23.62 -0.35 -15.46
C ARG A 181 23.04 -0.77 -16.80
N VAL A 182 21.73 -0.60 -16.96
CA VAL A 182 21.04 -0.79 -18.24
C VAL A 182 21.21 0.49 -19.06
N GLN A 183 22.13 0.48 -20.02
CA GLN A 183 22.51 1.66 -20.82
C GLN A 183 22.20 1.52 -22.32
N ASP A 184 21.88 0.32 -22.76
CA ASP A 184 21.57 0.02 -24.16
C ASP A 184 20.43 -1.02 -24.28
N PRO A 185 19.85 -1.21 -25.47
CA PRO A 185 18.76 -2.16 -25.68
C PRO A 185 19.13 -3.62 -25.40
N GLN A 186 20.39 -4.00 -25.57
CA GLN A 186 20.84 -5.38 -25.29
C GLN A 186 20.88 -5.63 -23.77
N ALA A 187 21.44 -4.70 -23.01
CA ALA A 187 21.45 -4.74 -21.55
C ALA A 187 20.01 -4.73 -20.99
N ALA A 188 19.12 -3.94 -21.61
CA ALA A 188 17.70 -3.91 -21.24
C ALA A 188 17.04 -5.28 -21.43
N ARG A 189 17.19 -5.91 -22.59
CA ARG A 189 16.66 -7.26 -22.84
C ARG A 189 17.24 -8.30 -21.88
N LYS A 190 18.53 -8.22 -21.58
CA LYS A 190 19.19 -9.12 -20.64
C LYS A 190 18.60 -8.94 -19.22
N TRP A 191 18.39 -7.68 -18.80
CA TRP A 191 17.83 -7.39 -17.50
C TRP A 191 16.36 -7.84 -17.38
N VAL A 192 15.54 -7.59 -18.40
CA VAL A 192 14.11 -8.02 -18.40
C VAL A 192 13.97 -9.55 -18.31
N ARG A 193 14.90 -10.31 -18.93
CA ARG A 193 14.89 -11.79 -18.80
C ARG A 193 15.33 -12.26 -17.41
N TYR A 194 16.11 -11.46 -16.71
CA TYR A 194 16.54 -11.73 -15.35
C TYR A 194 15.46 -11.41 -14.33
N ALA A 195 14.74 -10.27 -14.49
CA ALA A 195 13.76 -9.74 -13.54
C ALA A 195 12.45 -10.54 -13.54
#